data_b060053aca7455a7b7e3fa56d96ae8cc
#
_entry.id   b060053aca7455a7b7e3fa56d96ae8cc
#
_cell.length_a   1.000
_cell.length_b   1.000
_cell.length_c   1.000
_cell.angle_alpha   90.00
_cell.angle_beta   90.00
_cell.angle_gamma   90.00
#
_symmetry.space_group_name_H-M   'P 1'
#
loop_
_entity.id
_entity.type
_entity.pdbx_description
1 polymer ?
#
loop_
_entity_poly.entity_id
_entity_poly.type
_entity_poly.pdbx_seq_one_letter_code
_entity_poly.pdbx_strand_id
1 'polypeptide(L)'
;MYARDADVGGQIIVSPDTSPKVIQATKDANLASYPGVMTPTDCFTALGNGADGLKFFPSSVFGISGFKAMSPVLPANVKTYAVGGAGPEDFGDWLSAGITGFGIGSALYRSGFSPSDVASCANDIVASYDLTISQ
;
A
#
# COMPACT_ATOMS: atom_id res chain seq x y z
N MET A 1 4.00 -9.92 19.18
CA MET A 1 3.27 -10.40 18.01
C MET A 1 4.12 -10.22 16.75
N TYR A 2 4.66 -9.04 16.50
CA TYR A 2 5.47 -8.75 15.28
C TYR A 2 6.85 -9.41 15.21
N ALA A 3 7.49 -9.71 16.35
CA ALA A 3 8.73 -10.48 16.37
C ALA A 3 8.58 -11.91 15.80
N ARG A 4 7.40 -12.49 15.91
CA ARG A 4 7.10 -13.82 15.34
C ARG A 4 7.06 -13.82 13.81
N ASP A 5 6.74 -12.69 13.19
CA ASP A 5 6.68 -12.58 11.73
C ASP A 5 8.08 -12.65 11.13
N ALA A 6 9.09 -12.06 11.79
CA ALA A 6 10.49 -12.19 11.42
C ALA A 6 11.01 -13.63 11.57
N ASP A 7 10.63 -14.33 12.66
CA ASP A 7 11.06 -15.70 12.95
C ASP A 7 10.60 -16.72 11.90
N VAL A 8 9.52 -16.41 11.16
CA VAL A 8 8.99 -17.27 10.08
C VAL A 8 9.36 -16.77 8.68
N GLY A 9 10.32 -15.83 8.58
CA GLY A 9 10.83 -15.33 7.30
C GLY A 9 10.03 -14.17 6.71
N GLY A 10 9.16 -13.51 7.48
CA GLY A 10 8.50 -12.28 7.07
C GLY A 10 9.51 -11.17 6.82
N GLN A 11 9.22 -10.29 5.85
CA GLN A 11 10.09 -9.17 5.46
C GLN A 11 9.39 -7.82 5.58
N ILE A 12 8.07 -7.81 5.57
CA ILE A 12 7.26 -6.59 5.61
C ILE A 12 6.09 -6.73 6.58
N ILE A 13 5.68 -5.60 7.17
CA ILE A 13 4.41 -5.49 7.91
C ILE A 13 3.56 -4.41 7.25
N VAL A 14 2.34 -4.79 6.89
CA VAL A 14 1.32 -3.88 6.35
C VAL A 14 0.19 -3.78 7.38
N SER A 15 0.03 -2.62 8.01
CA SER A 15 -1.02 -2.39 9.01
C SER A 15 -2.16 -1.52 8.49
N PRO A 16 -3.36 -1.63 9.04
CA PRO A 16 -4.51 -0.84 8.57
C PRO A 16 -4.49 0.62 9.05
N ASP A 17 -3.73 0.92 10.09
CA ASP A 17 -3.69 2.18 10.81
C ASP A 17 -2.26 2.68 11.03
N THR A 18 -2.15 3.90 11.53
CA THR A 18 -0.88 4.54 11.89
C THR A 18 -0.62 4.38 13.39
N SER A 19 -0.18 3.20 13.79
CA SER A 19 0.21 2.95 15.19
C SER A 19 1.73 3.10 15.37
N PRO A 20 2.23 4.11 16.11
CA PRO A 20 3.67 4.26 16.39
C PRO A 20 4.28 3.01 17.01
N LYS A 21 3.55 2.35 17.91
CA LYS A 21 4.02 1.11 18.56
C LYS A 21 4.22 -0.04 17.58
N VAL A 22 3.34 -0.16 16.57
CA VAL A 22 3.44 -1.19 15.54
C VAL A 22 4.62 -0.88 14.63
N ILE A 23 4.75 0.37 14.19
CA ILE A 23 5.84 0.82 13.33
C ILE A 23 7.20 0.57 14.02
N GLN A 24 7.36 1.02 15.26
CA GLN A 24 8.59 0.82 16.03
C GLN A 24 8.93 -0.66 16.22
N ALA A 25 7.96 -1.47 16.66
CA ALA A 25 8.19 -2.92 16.82
C ALA A 25 8.55 -3.61 15.48
N THR A 26 8.01 -3.13 14.37
CA THR A 26 8.38 -3.61 13.03
C THR A 26 9.83 -3.26 12.70
N LYS A 27 10.24 -2.02 12.96
CA LYS A 27 11.61 -1.55 12.73
C LYS A 27 12.62 -2.25 13.64
N ASP A 28 12.27 -2.47 14.91
CA ASP A 28 13.12 -3.21 15.88
C ASP A 28 13.35 -4.66 15.42
N ALA A 29 12.39 -5.25 14.72
CA ALA A 29 12.51 -6.56 14.09
C ALA A 29 13.23 -6.56 12.72
N ASN A 30 13.76 -5.43 12.28
CA ASN A 30 14.37 -5.23 10.95
C ASN A 30 13.45 -5.53 9.76
N LEU A 31 12.14 -5.32 9.93
CA LEU A 31 11.15 -5.50 8.88
C LEU A 31 10.79 -4.14 8.24
N ALA A 32 10.33 -4.17 7.01
CA ALA A 32 9.79 -2.98 6.35
C ALA A 32 8.37 -2.69 6.85
N SER A 33 8.06 -1.41 7.14
CA SER A 33 6.79 -0.97 7.71
C SER A 33 6.00 -0.12 6.72
N TYR A 34 4.76 -0.54 6.43
CA TYR A 34 3.81 0.14 5.53
C TYR A 34 2.48 0.38 6.26
N PRO A 35 2.40 1.41 7.15
CA PRO A 35 1.18 1.73 7.90
C PRO A 35 0.12 2.37 7.00
N GLY A 36 -1.14 2.15 7.38
CA GLY A 36 -2.30 2.83 6.79
C GLY A 36 -2.37 4.29 7.24
N VAL A 37 -2.58 5.20 6.28
CA VAL A 37 -2.68 6.64 6.50
C VAL A 37 -3.87 7.21 5.74
N MET A 38 -4.44 8.31 6.26
CA MET A 38 -5.55 9.00 5.60
C MET A 38 -5.49 10.53 5.78
N THR A 39 -4.68 11.01 6.72
CA THR A 39 -4.52 12.43 7.04
C THR A 39 -3.05 12.84 7.00
N PRO A 40 -2.74 14.15 6.87
CA PRO A 40 -1.36 14.62 7.03
C PRO A 40 -0.74 14.21 8.37
N THR A 41 -1.52 14.25 9.46
CA THR A 41 -1.05 13.80 10.78
C THR A 41 -0.62 12.34 10.77
N ASP A 42 -1.40 11.45 10.14
CA ASP A 42 -1.02 10.05 10.01
C ASP A 42 0.29 9.90 9.23
N CYS A 43 0.40 10.59 8.09
CA CYS A 43 1.59 10.53 7.23
C CYS A 43 2.86 10.93 8.00
N PHE A 44 2.84 12.10 8.66
CA PHE A 44 4.00 12.57 9.41
C PHE A 44 4.27 11.76 10.67
N THR A 45 3.24 11.24 11.32
CA THR A 45 3.39 10.31 12.45
C THR A 45 4.08 9.01 11.98
N ALA A 46 3.63 8.44 10.86
CA ALA A 46 4.22 7.23 10.30
C ALA A 46 5.70 7.44 9.94
N LEU A 47 6.00 8.50 9.20
CA LEU A 47 7.36 8.81 8.77
C LEU A 47 8.28 9.13 9.96
N GLY A 48 7.80 9.88 10.95
CA GLY A 48 8.54 10.20 12.19
C GLY A 48 8.87 8.97 13.03
N ASN A 49 8.14 7.86 12.87
CA ASN A 49 8.40 6.59 13.54
C ASN A 49 9.16 5.58 12.63
N GLY A 50 9.63 5.99 11.45
CA GLY A 50 10.50 5.19 10.60
C GLY A 50 9.78 4.28 9.60
N ALA A 51 8.53 4.59 9.22
CA ALA A 51 7.84 3.86 8.15
C ALA A 51 8.63 3.92 6.83
N ASP A 52 8.69 2.81 6.11
CA ASP A 52 9.40 2.69 4.82
C ASP A 52 8.54 3.16 3.64
N GLY A 53 7.24 3.29 3.85
CA GLY A 53 6.30 3.85 2.89
C GLY A 53 4.93 4.05 3.52
N LEU A 54 4.07 4.80 2.83
CA LEU A 54 2.73 5.15 3.29
C LEU A 54 1.68 4.42 2.47
N LYS A 55 0.78 3.73 3.16
CA LYS A 55 -0.36 3.06 2.54
C LYS A 55 -1.61 3.93 2.68
N PHE A 56 -2.04 4.58 1.61
CA PHE A 56 -3.31 5.30 1.57
C PHE A 56 -4.47 4.29 1.58
N PHE A 57 -5.18 4.23 2.69
CA PHE A 57 -6.18 3.18 2.96
C PHE A 57 -7.39 3.71 3.75
N PRO A 58 -8.62 3.42 3.31
CA PRO A 58 -8.98 2.80 2.03
C PRO A 58 -8.88 3.79 0.86
N SER A 59 -8.20 3.41 -0.22
CA SER A 59 -8.02 4.29 -1.38
C SER A 59 -9.32 4.65 -2.08
N SER A 60 -10.32 3.78 -2.07
CA SER A 60 -11.67 4.04 -2.59
C SER A 60 -12.40 5.18 -1.87
N VAL A 61 -12.08 5.43 -0.59
CA VAL A 61 -12.67 6.53 0.20
C VAL A 61 -11.85 7.80 0.06
N PHE A 62 -10.52 7.67 0.11
CA PHE A 62 -9.60 8.80 0.01
C PHE A 62 -9.61 9.43 -1.39
N GLY A 63 -9.58 8.60 -2.41
CA GLY A 63 -9.62 8.98 -3.82
C GLY A 63 -8.33 9.62 -4.32
N ILE A 64 -8.21 9.66 -5.64
CA ILE A 64 -7.07 10.27 -6.35
C ILE A 64 -7.00 11.78 -6.08
N SER A 65 -8.14 12.45 -5.97
CA SER A 65 -8.21 13.87 -5.65
C SER A 65 -7.65 14.18 -4.26
N GLY A 66 -7.96 13.34 -3.28
CA GLY A 66 -7.38 13.44 -1.94
C GLY A 66 -5.87 13.25 -1.95
N PHE A 67 -5.37 12.26 -2.69
CA PHE A 67 -3.94 12.03 -2.85
C PHE A 67 -3.25 13.24 -3.52
N LYS A 68 -3.78 13.77 -4.61
CA LYS A 68 -3.23 14.96 -5.30
C LYS A 68 -3.19 16.18 -4.39
N ALA A 69 -4.16 16.35 -3.51
CA ALA A 69 -4.18 17.45 -2.54
C ALA A 69 -3.14 17.27 -1.42
N MET A 70 -2.83 16.03 -1.04
CA MET A 70 -1.90 15.73 0.04
C MET A 70 -0.45 15.57 -0.42
N SER A 71 -0.21 15.00 -1.58
CA SER A 71 1.14 14.67 -2.06
C SER A 71 2.14 15.84 -2.04
N PRO A 72 1.75 17.11 -2.32
CA PRO A 72 2.69 18.22 -2.31
C PRO A 72 3.30 18.56 -0.95
N VAL A 73 2.66 18.13 0.16
CA VAL A 73 3.19 18.39 1.51
C VAL A 73 4.03 17.23 2.04
N LEU A 74 4.08 16.11 1.33
CA LEU A 74 4.90 14.97 1.71
C LEU A 74 6.36 15.16 1.25
N PRO A 75 7.34 14.56 1.96
CA PRO A 75 8.72 14.53 1.49
C PRO A 75 8.84 13.90 0.10
N ALA A 76 9.67 14.48 -0.77
CA ALA A 76 9.76 14.12 -2.19
C ALA A 76 10.09 12.63 -2.46
N ASN A 77 10.78 11.97 -1.53
CA ASN A 77 11.24 10.57 -1.72
C ASN A 77 10.35 9.54 -1.00
N VAL A 78 9.21 9.95 -0.49
CA VAL A 78 8.29 9.04 0.21
C VAL A 78 7.63 8.10 -0.78
N LYS A 79 7.74 6.80 -0.52
CA LYS A 79 7.00 5.78 -1.26
C LYS A 79 5.54 5.74 -0.79
N THR A 80 4.62 5.78 -1.74
CA THR A 80 3.19 5.85 -1.47
C THR A 80 2.45 4.76 -2.22
N TYR A 81 1.47 4.13 -1.58
CA TYR A 81 0.75 3.00 -2.14
C TYR A 81 -0.76 3.19 -1.98
N ALA A 82 -1.52 2.99 -3.05
CA ALA A 82 -2.97 2.96 -3.01
C ALA A 82 -3.46 1.55 -2.68
N VAL A 83 -4.26 1.41 -1.63
CA VAL A 83 -4.72 0.11 -1.13
C VAL A 83 -6.18 0.20 -0.72
N GLY A 84 -6.97 -0.83 -1.04
CA GLY A 84 -8.39 -0.90 -0.70
C GLY A 84 -9.27 -0.17 -1.71
N GLY A 85 -9.50 -0.84 -2.83
CA GLY A 85 -10.36 -0.40 -3.92
C GLY A 85 -9.63 0.02 -5.20
N ALA A 86 -8.31 0.20 -5.17
CA ALA A 86 -7.53 0.37 -6.39
C ALA A 86 -7.46 -0.93 -7.20
N GLY A 87 -7.47 -0.81 -8.52
CA GLY A 87 -7.47 -1.95 -9.44
C GLY A 87 -7.03 -1.60 -10.86
N PRO A 88 -7.08 -2.56 -11.78
CA PRO A 88 -6.67 -2.38 -13.17
C PRO A 88 -7.29 -1.19 -13.88
N GLU A 89 -8.53 -0.86 -13.55
CA GLU A 89 -9.31 0.22 -14.16
C GLU A 89 -8.81 1.63 -13.81
N ASP A 90 -8.08 1.79 -12.70
CA ASP A 90 -7.63 3.11 -12.24
C ASP A 90 -6.11 3.24 -12.05
N PHE A 91 -5.32 2.21 -12.42
CA PHE A 91 -3.86 2.25 -12.32
C PHE A 91 -3.24 3.48 -13.00
N GLY A 92 -3.69 3.79 -14.23
CA GLY A 92 -3.17 4.93 -14.98
C GLY A 92 -3.40 6.27 -14.28
N ASP A 93 -4.57 6.46 -13.73
CA ASP A 93 -4.95 7.68 -13.04
C ASP A 93 -4.16 7.86 -11.73
N TRP A 94 -3.98 6.78 -10.96
CA TRP A 94 -3.16 6.79 -9.75
C TRP A 94 -1.68 7.04 -10.04
N LEU A 95 -1.12 6.34 -11.04
CA LEU A 95 0.29 6.53 -11.44
C LEU A 95 0.52 7.94 -11.96
N SER A 96 -0.41 8.49 -12.77
CA SER A 96 -0.36 9.88 -13.24
C SER A 96 -0.46 10.89 -12.09
N ALA A 97 -1.10 10.52 -10.99
CA ALA A 97 -1.14 11.33 -9.77
C ALA A 97 0.14 11.25 -8.95
N GLY A 98 1.05 10.31 -9.25
CA GLY A 98 2.34 10.15 -8.59
C GLY A 98 2.39 9.09 -7.50
N ILE A 99 1.40 8.17 -7.45
CA ILE A 99 1.48 7.01 -6.55
C ILE A 99 2.63 6.09 -6.96
N THR A 100 3.32 5.49 -5.99
CA THR A 100 4.45 4.59 -6.26
C THR A 100 4.00 3.19 -6.68
N GLY A 101 2.86 2.73 -6.16
CA GLY A 101 2.35 1.39 -6.44
C GLY A 101 1.05 1.07 -5.73
N PHE A 102 0.69 -0.20 -5.70
CA PHE A 102 -0.62 -0.67 -5.28
C PHE A 102 -0.54 -1.84 -4.31
N GLY A 103 -1.54 -1.95 -3.44
CA GLY A 103 -1.82 -3.16 -2.68
C GLY A 103 -3.19 -3.72 -3.08
N ILE A 104 -3.18 -4.87 -3.75
CA ILE A 104 -4.39 -5.49 -4.31
C ILE A 104 -4.88 -6.59 -3.37
N GLY A 105 -6.12 -6.45 -2.93
CA GLY A 105 -6.78 -7.42 -2.05
C GLY A 105 -7.96 -8.12 -2.74
N SER A 106 -9.15 -7.55 -2.63
CA SER A 106 -10.39 -8.18 -3.09
C SER A 106 -10.50 -8.39 -4.61
N ALA A 107 -9.74 -7.66 -5.42
CA ALA A 107 -9.65 -7.90 -6.85
C ALA A 107 -8.81 -9.15 -7.17
N LEU A 108 -7.88 -9.53 -6.29
CA LEU A 108 -7.05 -10.73 -6.45
C LEU A 108 -7.70 -11.97 -5.85
N TYR A 109 -8.26 -11.85 -4.65
CA TYR A 109 -8.81 -12.98 -3.91
C TYR A 109 -10.10 -12.64 -3.19
N ARG A 110 -11.08 -13.53 -3.28
CA ARG A 110 -12.32 -13.55 -2.50
C ARG A 110 -12.59 -14.95 -1.98
N SER A 111 -13.32 -15.04 -0.88
CA SER A 111 -13.77 -16.33 -0.37
C SER A 111 -14.50 -17.13 -1.45
N GLY A 112 -14.12 -18.39 -1.64
CA GLY A 112 -14.66 -19.27 -2.68
C GLY A 112 -13.87 -19.32 -3.99
N PHE A 113 -12.84 -18.48 -4.16
CA PHE A 113 -11.95 -18.57 -5.32
C PHE A 113 -11.11 -19.83 -5.27
N SER A 114 -11.02 -20.53 -6.39
CA SER A 114 -10.08 -21.63 -6.59
C SER A 114 -8.66 -21.09 -6.84
N PRO A 115 -7.61 -21.90 -6.70
CA PRO A 115 -6.26 -21.51 -7.09
C PRO A 115 -6.14 -21.02 -8.55
N SER A 116 -6.93 -21.61 -9.47
CA SER A 116 -6.97 -21.17 -10.87
C SER A 116 -7.61 -19.79 -11.04
N ASP A 117 -8.65 -19.47 -10.27
CA ASP A 117 -9.27 -18.15 -10.29
C ASP A 117 -8.29 -17.08 -9.82
N VAL A 118 -7.57 -17.36 -8.71
CA VAL A 118 -6.54 -16.45 -8.19
C VAL A 118 -5.41 -16.25 -9.20
N ALA A 119 -4.95 -17.32 -9.84
CA ALA A 119 -3.91 -17.24 -10.87
C ALA A 119 -4.36 -16.39 -12.08
N SER A 120 -5.60 -16.56 -12.53
CA SER A 120 -6.17 -15.74 -13.61
C SER A 120 -6.23 -14.27 -13.21
N CYS A 121 -6.81 -13.95 -12.03
CA CYS A 121 -6.87 -12.58 -11.53
C CYS A 121 -5.48 -11.95 -11.41
N ALA A 122 -4.49 -12.70 -10.90
CA ALA A 122 -3.13 -12.21 -10.77
C ALA A 122 -2.51 -11.87 -12.14
N ASN A 123 -2.68 -12.74 -13.13
CA ASN A 123 -2.18 -12.50 -14.50
C ASN A 123 -2.82 -11.26 -15.12
N ASP A 124 -4.13 -11.09 -14.99
CA ASP A 124 -4.86 -9.94 -15.54
C ASP A 124 -4.41 -8.63 -14.88
N ILE A 125 -4.24 -8.64 -13.56
CA ILE A 125 -3.77 -7.47 -12.79
C ILE A 125 -2.33 -7.09 -13.21
N VAL A 126 -1.43 -8.06 -13.29
CA VAL A 126 -0.03 -7.82 -13.68
C VAL A 126 0.04 -7.32 -15.12
N ALA A 127 -0.67 -7.97 -16.05
CA ALA A 127 -0.70 -7.53 -17.45
C ALA A 127 -1.22 -6.10 -17.60
N SER A 128 -2.28 -5.74 -16.87
CA SER A 128 -2.81 -4.37 -16.86
C SER A 128 -1.79 -3.36 -16.32
N TYR A 129 -1.11 -3.70 -15.22
CA TYR A 129 -0.07 -2.83 -14.65
C TYR A 129 1.09 -2.63 -15.62
N ASP A 130 1.62 -3.71 -16.21
CA ASP A 130 2.73 -3.68 -17.15
C ASP A 130 2.40 -2.84 -18.40
N LEU A 131 1.19 -2.97 -18.93
CA LEU A 131 0.71 -2.13 -20.04
C LEU A 131 0.66 -0.64 -19.65
N THR A 132 0.26 -0.34 -18.42
CA THR A 132 0.12 1.04 -17.96
C THR A 132 1.49 1.72 -17.78
N ILE A 133 2.50 1.01 -17.25
CA ILE A 133 3.84 1.59 -17.04
C ILE A 133 4.69 1.63 -18.31
N SER A 134 4.26 0.96 -19.39
CA SER A 134 4.97 0.92 -20.69
C SER A 134 4.58 2.08 -21.61
N GLN A 135 3.59 2.89 -21.22
CA GLN A 135 3.13 4.07 -21.99
C GLN A 135 3.87 5.33 -21.58
#